data_b0e3bc82ca180fd980f522de8a7aa8bd
#
_entry.id   b0e3bc82ca180fd980f522de8a7aa8bd
#
_cell.length_a   1.000
_cell.length_b   1.000
_cell.length_c   1.000
_cell.angle_alpha   90.00
_cell.angle_beta   90.00
_cell.angle_gamma   90.00
#
_symmetry.space_group_name_H-M   'P 1'
#
loop_
_entity.id
_entity.type
_entity.pdbx_description
1 polymer ?
#
loop_
_entity_poly.entity_id
_entity_poly.type
_entity_poly.pdbx_seq_one_letter_code
_entity_poly.pdbx_strand_id
1 'polypeptide(L)'
;VMGNVALGVTEVVPNGDTFYDYDAKYAAGGSTHVIPAQISPNIYQKIQSLALKAHQAMGCRGVSRSDFRYDDRFSENGEVIWLEINTQPGMTPTSLVPEMAGHAGHSFGELVRWMVEDASCSR
;
A
#
# COMPACT_ATOMS: atom_id res chain seq x y z
N VAL A 1 -2.66 -4.69 2.05
CA VAL A 1 -3.48 -5.88 2.34
C VAL A 1 -3.81 -5.89 3.81
N MET A 2 -5.02 -6.29 4.15
CA MET A 2 -5.53 -6.47 5.52
C MET A 2 -6.17 -7.87 5.59
N GLY A 3 -5.53 -8.81 6.26
CA GLY A 3 -5.92 -10.22 6.24
C GLY A 3 -5.92 -10.80 4.82
N ASN A 4 -7.08 -11.19 4.32
CA ASN A 4 -7.25 -11.72 2.97
C ASN A 4 -7.87 -10.72 1.97
N VAL A 5 -7.85 -9.43 2.30
CA VAL A 5 -8.45 -8.37 1.48
C VAL A 5 -7.38 -7.38 1.03
N ALA A 6 -7.25 -7.19 -0.29
CA ALA A 6 -6.48 -6.07 -0.82
C ALA A 6 -7.28 -4.78 -0.60
N LEU A 7 -6.67 -3.82 0.08
CA LEU A 7 -7.21 -2.45 0.23
C LEU A 7 -7.02 -1.65 -1.06
N GLY A 8 -7.12 -0.34 -0.99
CA GLY A 8 -6.89 0.55 -2.12
C GLY A 8 -5.44 0.53 -2.62
N VAL A 9 -5.22 1.19 -3.76
CA VAL A 9 -3.90 1.49 -4.31
C VAL A 9 -3.68 2.98 -4.21
N THR A 10 -2.56 3.37 -3.60
CA THR A 10 -2.14 4.76 -3.46
C THR A 10 -0.99 5.04 -4.40
N GLU A 11 -1.09 6.12 -5.14
CA GLU A 11 0.03 6.69 -5.88
C GLU A 11 0.80 7.64 -4.97
N VAL A 12 2.11 7.44 -4.90
CA VAL A 12 3.03 8.28 -4.13
C VAL A 12 3.83 9.14 -5.08
N VAL A 13 3.55 10.44 -5.07
CA VAL A 13 4.20 11.43 -5.92
C VAL A 13 5.24 12.17 -5.08
N PRO A 14 6.55 12.04 -5.37
CA PRO A 14 7.59 12.80 -4.67
C PRO A 14 7.41 14.31 -4.90
N ASN A 15 7.58 15.10 -3.85
CA ASN A 15 7.58 16.56 -3.97
C ASN A 15 8.99 17.04 -4.36
N GLY A 16 9.19 17.34 -5.66
CA GLY A 16 10.47 17.82 -6.24
C GLY A 16 11.10 16.82 -7.21
N ASP A 17 12.23 17.23 -7.82
CA ASP A 17 12.97 16.43 -8.83
C ASP A 17 13.84 15.32 -8.24
N THR A 18 13.70 15.03 -6.96
CA THR A 18 14.51 14.03 -6.25
C THR A 18 13.91 12.64 -6.31
N PHE A 19 14.78 11.65 -6.47
CA PHE A 19 14.44 10.25 -6.32
C PHE A 19 13.72 10.01 -4.98
N TYR A 20 12.70 9.15 -4.96
CA TYR A 20 11.95 8.80 -3.75
C TYR A 20 12.84 8.02 -2.77
N ASP A 21 13.68 8.74 -2.07
CA ASP A 21 14.62 8.23 -1.08
C ASP A 21 14.01 8.13 0.32
N TYR A 22 14.85 7.81 1.31
CA TYR A 22 14.42 7.68 2.71
C TYR A 22 13.81 8.98 3.26
N ASP A 23 14.39 10.13 2.91
CA ASP A 23 13.91 11.43 3.40
C ASP A 23 12.54 11.77 2.79
N ALA A 24 12.34 11.48 1.51
CA ALA A 24 11.03 11.65 0.86
C ALA A 24 9.95 10.72 1.46
N LYS A 25 10.33 9.56 1.97
CA LYS A 25 9.40 8.60 2.62
C LYS A 25 8.93 9.07 4.01
N TYR A 26 9.77 9.78 4.76
CA TYR A 26 9.53 10.03 6.19
C TYR A 26 9.54 11.50 6.60
N ALA A 27 10.01 12.42 5.76
CA ALA A 27 9.93 13.86 6.03
C ALA A 27 8.50 14.39 5.84
N ALA A 28 8.08 15.28 6.73
CA ALA A 28 6.80 15.96 6.58
C ALA A 28 6.80 16.79 5.28
N GLY A 29 5.89 16.45 4.34
CA GLY A 29 5.79 17.10 3.05
C GLY A 29 6.73 16.54 1.96
N GLY A 30 7.40 15.40 2.18
CA GLY A 30 8.30 14.77 1.21
C GLY A 30 7.58 14.12 0.01
N SER A 31 6.30 13.80 0.14
CA SER A 31 5.48 13.22 -0.94
C SER A 31 4.02 13.59 -0.83
N THR A 32 3.33 13.55 -1.95
CA THR A 32 1.87 13.67 -2.05
C THR A 32 1.26 12.29 -2.28
N HIS A 33 0.23 11.95 -1.52
CA HIS A 33 -0.51 10.70 -1.67
C HIS A 33 -1.79 10.93 -2.47
N VAL A 34 -1.99 10.15 -3.52
CA VAL A 34 -3.21 10.17 -4.33
C VAL A 34 -3.93 8.83 -4.17
N ILE A 35 -5.08 8.84 -3.52
CA ILE A 35 -5.89 7.66 -3.31
C ILE A 35 -7.34 7.90 -3.75
N PRO A 36 -7.94 7.09 -4.63
CA PRO A 36 -7.30 5.98 -5.38
C PRO A 36 -6.27 6.49 -6.38
N ALA A 37 -5.25 5.69 -6.65
CA ALA A 37 -4.24 5.98 -7.67
C ALA A 37 -4.90 6.21 -9.05
N GLN A 38 -4.41 7.21 -9.77
CA GLN A 38 -4.96 7.63 -11.08
C GLN A 38 -4.40 6.76 -12.22
N ILE A 39 -4.73 5.48 -12.21
CA ILE A 39 -4.32 4.47 -13.18
C ILE A 39 -5.53 3.76 -13.76
N SER A 40 -5.35 3.03 -14.87
CA SER A 40 -6.46 2.29 -15.48
C SER A 40 -7.05 1.23 -14.54
N PRO A 41 -8.36 0.94 -14.59
CA PRO A 41 -8.99 -0.05 -13.73
C PRO A 41 -8.33 -1.44 -13.80
N ASN A 42 -7.88 -1.85 -14.99
CA ASN A 42 -7.20 -3.13 -15.18
C ASN A 42 -5.86 -3.18 -14.43
N ILE A 43 -5.08 -2.11 -14.48
CA ILE A 43 -3.81 -2.00 -13.75
C ILE A 43 -4.05 -1.93 -12.24
N TYR A 44 -5.06 -1.18 -11.81
CA TYR A 44 -5.46 -1.09 -10.41
C TYR A 44 -5.78 -2.49 -9.83
N GLN A 45 -6.63 -3.25 -10.50
CA GLN A 45 -6.99 -4.61 -10.11
C GLN A 45 -5.79 -5.56 -10.16
N LYS A 46 -4.92 -5.42 -11.17
CA LYS A 46 -3.68 -6.21 -11.28
C LYS A 46 -2.79 -5.99 -10.06
N ILE A 47 -2.57 -4.72 -9.66
CA ILE A 47 -1.76 -4.37 -8.49
C ILE A 47 -2.38 -4.95 -7.20
N GLN A 48 -3.69 -4.81 -7.00
CA GLN A 48 -4.38 -5.41 -5.85
C GLN A 48 -4.20 -6.93 -5.79
N SER A 49 -4.36 -7.61 -6.94
CA SER A 49 -4.19 -9.06 -7.04
C SER A 49 -2.75 -9.50 -6.75
N LEU A 50 -1.76 -8.76 -7.26
CA LEU A 50 -0.35 -9.04 -7.00
C LEU A 50 0.01 -8.82 -5.51
N ALA A 51 -0.47 -7.74 -4.89
CA ALA A 51 -0.26 -7.47 -3.48
C ALA A 51 -0.83 -8.59 -2.60
N LEU A 52 -2.05 -9.06 -2.90
CA LEU A 52 -2.67 -10.16 -2.18
C LEU A 52 -1.90 -11.47 -2.36
N LYS A 53 -1.47 -11.78 -3.58
CA LYS A 53 -0.64 -12.96 -3.87
C LYS A 53 0.70 -12.91 -3.12
N ALA A 54 1.37 -11.75 -3.09
CA ALA A 54 2.62 -11.58 -2.35
C ALA A 54 2.40 -11.80 -0.85
N HIS A 55 1.34 -11.21 -0.28
CA HIS A 55 0.96 -11.40 1.13
C HIS A 55 0.78 -12.88 1.48
N GLN A 56 0.03 -13.61 0.67
CA GLN A 56 -0.25 -15.03 0.87
C GLN A 56 1.00 -15.90 0.67
N ALA A 57 1.77 -15.66 -0.39
CA ALA A 57 2.98 -16.42 -0.72
C ALA A 57 4.07 -16.28 0.35
N MET A 58 4.17 -15.10 0.96
CA MET A 58 5.10 -14.83 2.06
C MET A 58 4.57 -15.29 3.43
N GLY A 59 3.37 -15.86 3.51
CA GLY A 59 2.75 -16.28 4.76
C GLY A 59 2.46 -15.10 5.70
N CYS A 60 2.25 -13.91 5.17
CA CYS A 60 1.96 -12.72 5.97
C CYS A 60 0.61 -12.86 6.68
N ARG A 61 0.49 -12.20 7.82
CA ARG A 61 -0.72 -12.07 8.62
C ARG A 61 -0.91 -10.63 9.06
N GLY A 62 -2.12 -10.30 9.52
CA GLY A 62 -2.43 -8.92 9.88
C GLY A 62 -2.43 -8.03 8.64
N VAL A 63 -1.69 -6.94 8.71
CA VAL A 63 -1.53 -5.99 7.60
C VAL A 63 -0.17 -6.12 6.94
N SER A 64 -0.12 -5.88 5.64
CA SER A 64 1.12 -5.68 4.90
C SER A 64 0.95 -4.60 3.84
N ARG A 65 2.06 -3.95 3.45
CA ARG A 65 2.13 -3.02 2.33
C ARG A 65 3.08 -3.57 1.27
N SER A 66 2.60 -3.69 0.06
CA SER A 66 3.43 -3.98 -1.11
C SER A 66 3.72 -2.71 -1.88
N ASP A 67 4.96 -2.49 -2.25
CA ASP A 67 5.41 -1.34 -3.02
C ASP A 67 5.68 -1.77 -4.47
N PHE A 68 5.25 -0.93 -5.42
CA PHE A 68 5.33 -1.20 -6.86
C PHE A 68 5.92 -0.02 -7.59
N ARG A 69 6.56 -0.31 -8.73
CA ARG A 69 6.82 0.67 -9.79
C ARG A 69 5.87 0.38 -10.95
N TYR A 70 5.27 1.43 -11.46
CA TYR A 70 4.44 1.39 -12.65
C TYR A 70 5.02 2.33 -13.70
N ASP A 71 5.23 1.81 -14.91
CA ASP A 71 5.73 2.57 -16.04
C ASP A 71 4.73 2.49 -17.19
N ASP A 72 4.10 3.60 -17.50
CA ASP A 72 3.11 3.76 -18.57
C ASP A 72 3.66 4.45 -19.83
N ARG A 73 4.98 4.77 -19.85
CA ARG A 73 5.59 5.59 -20.92
C ARG A 73 5.58 4.91 -22.28
N PHE A 74 5.53 3.59 -22.33
CA PHE A 74 5.72 2.83 -23.57
C PHE A 74 4.50 2.04 -24.04
N SER A 75 3.46 1.91 -23.21
CA SER A 75 2.20 1.25 -23.60
C SER A 75 1.07 1.62 -22.64
N GLU A 76 -0.17 1.58 -23.15
CA GLU A 76 -1.38 1.80 -22.34
C GLU A 76 -1.55 0.75 -21.22
N ASN A 77 -0.94 -0.43 -21.38
CA ASN A 77 -0.94 -1.46 -20.35
C ASN A 77 0.19 -1.33 -19.35
N GLY A 78 1.19 -0.49 -19.63
CA GLY A 78 2.32 -0.22 -18.75
C GLY A 78 3.05 -1.46 -18.27
N GLU A 79 4.11 -1.27 -17.51
CA GLU A 79 4.81 -2.33 -16.80
C GLU A 79 4.64 -2.15 -15.29
N VAL A 80 4.13 -3.19 -14.61
CA VAL A 80 3.99 -3.22 -13.15
C VAL A 80 5.07 -4.12 -12.57
N ILE A 81 5.98 -3.54 -11.80
CA ILE A 81 7.08 -4.25 -11.13
C ILE A 81 6.82 -4.21 -9.63
N TRP A 82 6.71 -5.37 -9.02
CA TRP A 82 6.66 -5.49 -7.56
C TRP A 82 8.08 -5.34 -6.99
N LEU A 83 8.26 -4.45 -6.02
CA LEU A 83 9.55 -4.15 -5.42
C LEU A 83 9.77 -4.88 -4.11
N GLU A 84 8.84 -4.69 -3.16
CA GLU A 84 8.97 -5.22 -1.81
C GLU A 84 7.62 -5.42 -1.14
N ILE A 85 7.63 -6.16 -0.03
CA ILE A 85 6.54 -6.24 0.93
C ILE A 85 7.04 -5.84 2.32
N ASN A 86 6.32 -4.92 2.95
CA ASN A 86 6.58 -4.47 4.32
C ASN A 86 5.52 -5.07 5.26
N THR A 87 5.95 -5.92 6.18
CA THR A 87 5.08 -6.58 7.16
C THR A 87 4.90 -5.79 8.45
N GLN A 88 5.62 -4.66 8.60
CA GLN A 88 5.46 -3.70 9.69
C GLN A 88 5.34 -2.28 9.16
N PRO A 89 4.31 -1.99 8.34
CA PRO A 89 4.13 -0.66 7.76
C PRO A 89 3.84 0.36 8.85
N GLY A 90 4.19 1.63 8.56
CA GLY A 90 3.88 2.75 9.44
C GLY A 90 2.39 2.82 9.78
N MET A 91 2.09 3.19 11.03
CA MET A 91 0.73 3.24 11.58
C MET A 91 0.45 4.59 12.24
N THR A 92 0.93 5.68 11.64
CA THR A 92 0.55 7.04 12.02
C THR A 92 -0.68 7.49 11.22
N PRO A 93 -1.39 8.55 11.62
CA PRO A 93 -2.55 9.05 10.87
C PRO A 93 -2.26 9.42 9.41
N THR A 94 -1.00 9.71 9.07
CA THR A 94 -0.56 10.06 7.71
C THR A 94 0.20 8.92 7.02
N SER A 95 0.17 7.71 7.58
CA SER A 95 0.79 6.53 6.98
C SER A 95 -0.14 5.91 5.93
N LEU A 96 0.47 5.30 4.91
CA LEU A 96 -0.23 4.74 3.74
C LEU A 96 -1.29 3.68 4.10
N VAL A 97 -1.01 2.78 5.05
CA VAL A 97 -1.98 1.73 5.41
C VAL A 97 -3.21 2.31 6.10
N PRO A 98 -3.12 3.19 7.09
CA PRO A 98 -4.28 3.90 7.64
C PRO A 98 -5.05 4.71 6.60
N GLU A 99 -4.38 5.39 5.67
CA GLU A 99 -5.05 6.12 4.59
C GLU A 99 -5.83 5.18 3.66
N MET A 100 -5.23 4.07 3.24
CA MET A 100 -5.91 3.05 2.42
C MET A 100 -7.07 2.38 3.15
N ALA A 101 -6.94 2.11 4.46
CA ALA A 101 -8.01 1.57 5.28
C ALA A 101 -9.16 2.58 5.41
N GLY A 102 -8.84 3.87 5.62
CA GLY A 102 -9.82 4.96 5.66
C GLY A 102 -10.59 5.08 4.35
N HIS A 103 -9.92 4.99 3.22
CA HIS A 103 -10.54 4.96 1.89
C HIS A 103 -11.47 3.76 1.70
N ALA A 104 -11.15 2.61 2.30
CA ALA A 104 -11.99 1.41 2.29
C ALA A 104 -13.13 1.45 3.32
N GLY A 105 -13.28 2.53 4.10
CA GLY A 105 -14.35 2.72 5.07
C GLY A 105 -14.03 2.33 6.50
N HIS A 106 -12.77 2.02 6.82
CA HIS A 106 -12.32 1.71 8.17
C HIS A 106 -11.71 2.93 8.84
N SER A 107 -12.23 3.36 9.96
CA SER A 107 -11.55 4.35 10.78
C SER A 107 -10.23 3.83 11.33
N PHE A 108 -9.34 4.73 11.74
CA PHE A 108 -8.06 4.34 12.36
C PHE A 108 -8.26 3.44 13.59
N GLY A 109 -9.26 3.76 14.43
CA GLY A 109 -9.58 2.95 15.61
C GLY A 109 -10.08 1.55 15.26
N GLU A 110 -10.89 1.41 14.19
CA GLU A 110 -11.35 0.11 13.70
C GLU A 110 -10.19 -0.72 13.11
N LEU A 111 -9.30 -0.10 12.35
CA LEU A 111 -8.10 -0.77 11.85
C LEU A 111 -7.24 -1.31 12.99
N VAL A 112 -6.93 -0.49 14.00
CA VAL A 112 -6.10 -0.90 15.14
C VAL A 112 -6.79 -1.99 15.95
N ARG A 113 -8.10 -1.85 16.21
CA ARG A 113 -8.88 -2.88 16.89
C ARG A 113 -8.81 -4.23 16.15
N TRP A 114 -9.04 -4.20 14.84
CA TRP A 114 -8.97 -5.41 14.01
C TRP A 114 -7.58 -6.05 14.08
N MET A 115 -6.50 -5.26 14.03
CA MET A 115 -5.13 -5.78 14.14
C MET A 115 -4.88 -6.47 15.49
N VAL A 116 -5.40 -5.90 16.59
CA VAL A 116 -5.27 -6.50 17.93
C VAL A 116 -6.09 -7.79 18.04
N GLU A 117 -7.30 -7.81 17.50
CA GLU A 117 -8.17 -9.00 17.51
C GLU A 117 -7.63 -10.12 16.60
N ASP A 118 -7.00 -9.78 15.46
CA ASP A 118 -6.35 -10.75 14.58
C ASP A 118 -5.03 -11.29 15.16
N ALA A 119 -4.38 -10.56 16.07
CA ALA A 119 -3.11 -10.94 16.65
C ALA A 119 -3.24 -12.24 17.48
N SER A 120 -2.29 -13.17 17.26
CA SER A 120 -2.26 -14.46 17.96
C SER A 120 -0.83 -15.00 18.04
N CYS A 121 -0.45 -15.57 19.18
CA CYS A 121 0.84 -16.25 19.36
C CYS A 121 0.80 -17.73 18.94
N SER A 122 -0.39 -18.30 18.77
CA SER A 122 -0.62 -19.72 18.44
C SER A 122 -0.96 -19.90 16.96
N ARG A 123 -0.04 -19.56 16.08
CA ARG A 123 -0.27 -19.59 14.62
C ARG A 123 0.59 -20.65 13.94
#